data_9d2bc58aee4ea5ff2743aa4396efe425
#
_entry.id   9d2bc58aee4ea5ff2743aa4396efe425
#
_cell.length_a   1.000
_cell.length_b   1.000
_cell.length_c   1.000
_cell.angle_alpha   90.00
_cell.angle_beta   90.00
_cell.angle_gamma   90.00
#
_symmetry.space_group_name_H-M   'P 1'
#
loop_
_entity.id
_entity.type
_entity.pdbx_description
1 polymer ?
#
loop_
_entity_poly.entity_id
_entity_poly.type
_entity_poly.pdbx_seq_one_letter_code
_entity_poly.pdbx_strand_id
1 'polypeptide(L)'
;MGKLVFFVDDDKMILNLLEYTLKNRQDYDVKTFFSGEECIENLNLKPDLIVLDHLFKSNGNSTKNGLEILKEIKHLDKKLPVIILTSNEDKKLADEFIYNGAVKYIPKNDYFIDALMETIEKQIF
;
A
#
# COMPACT_ATOMS: atom_id res chain seq x y z
N MET A 1 10.57 7.18 -17.76
CA MET A 1 9.51 6.21 -17.36
C MET A 1 9.85 5.65 -16.00
N GLY A 2 8.98 5.86 -15.07
CA GLY A 2 9.19 5.40 -13.70
C GLY A 2 8.46 4.12 -13.39
N LYS A 3 8.80 3.57 -12.25
CA LYS A 3 8.04 2.46 -11.67
C LYS A 3 6.71 3.00 -11.15
N LEU A 4 5.62 2.31 -11.45
CA LEU A 4 4.28 2.74 -11.01
C LEU A 4 3.98 2.18 -9.62
N VAL A 5 3.71 3.07 -8.68
CA VAL A 5 3.38 2.71 -7.30
C VAL A 5 1.97 3.20 -6.99
N PHE A 6 1.15 2.30 -6.47
CA PHE A 6 -0.20 2.63 -5.99
C PHE A 6 -0.14 2.85 -4.48
N PHE A 7 -0.71 3.96 -4.02
CA PHE A 7 -0.94 4.20 -2.60
C PHE A 7 -2.43 4.16 -2.30
N VAL A 8 -2.82 3.36 -1.32
CA VAL A 8 -4.21 3.16 -0.94
C VAL A 8 -4.37 3.50 0.54
N ASP A 9 -5.07 4.58 0.84
CA ASP A 9 -5.31 5.06 2.20
C ASP A 9 -6.53 5.98 2.16
N ASP A 10 -7.38 5.92 3.16
CA ASP A 10 -8.52 6.84 3.24
C ASP A 10 -8.15 8.19 3.87
N ASP A 11 -6.92 8.32 4.34
CA ASP A 11 -6.42 9.59 4.88
C ASP A 11 -5.75 10.40 3.79
N LYS A 12 -6.42 11.45 3.34
CA LYS A 12 -5.94 12.31 2.28
C LYS A 12 -4.58 12.95 2.60
N MET A 13 -4.33 13.26 3.87
CA MET A 13 -3.04 13.86 4.27
C MET A 13 -1.89 12.89 4.05
N ILE A 14 -2.09 11.63 4.38
CA ILE A 14 -1.08 10.59 4.16
C ILE A 14 -0.84 10.41 2.65
N LEU A 15 -1.89 10.33 1.87
CA LEU A 15 -1.76 10.19 0.42
C LEU A 15 -1.01 11.36 -0.20
N ASN A 16 -1.32 12.58 0.23
CA ASN A 16 -0.63 13.76 -0.27
C ASN A 16 0.85 13.76 0.10
N LEU A 17 1.18 13.34 1.31
CA LEU A 17 2.56 13.25 1.77
C LEU A 17 3.35 12.22 0.95
N LEU A 18 2.77 11.05 0.74
CA LEU A 18 3.44 10.00 -0.02
C LEU A 18 3.59 10.38 -1.49
N GLU A 19 2.57 10.97 -2.07
CA GLU A 19 2.63 11.43 -3.45
C GLU A 19 3.72 12.49 -3.62
N TYR A 20 3.75 13.49 -2.73
CA TYR A 20 4.78 14.53 -2.75
C TYR A 20 6.18 13.94 -2.63
N THR A 21 6.35 13.00 -1.70
CA THR A 21 7.65 12.39 -1.45
C THR A 21 8.19 11.66 -2.70
N LEU A 22 7.33 10.94 -3.40
CA LEU A 22 7.77 10.19 -4.57
C LEU A 22 7.81 11.03 -5.84
N LYS A 23 6.96 12.03 -5.98
CA LYS A 23 6.97 12.91 -7.16
C LYS A 23 8.28 13.66 -7.32
N ASN A 24 8.97 13.94 -6.23
CA ASN A 24 10.27 14.59 -6.27
C ASN A 24 11.38 13.66 -6.73
N ARG A 25 11.07 12.39 -6.95
CA ARG A 25 11.98 11.40 -7.50
C ARG A 25 11.53 11.04 -8.91
N GLN A 26 12.38 11.26 -9.88
CA GLN A 26 12.04 11.04 -11.30
C GLN A 26 11.80 9.57 -11.65
N ASP A 27 12.13 8.66 -10.73
CA ASP A 27 12.05 7.21 -10.97
C ASP A 27 10.69 6.62 -10.71
N TYR A 28 9.74 7.42 -10.22
CA TYR A 28 8.44 6.90 -9.81
C TYR A 28 7.27 7.64 -10.44
N ASP A 29 6.28 6.88 -10.86
CA ASP A 29 4.93 7.38 -11.13
C ASP A 29 4.03 6.90 -10.00
N VAL A 30 3.12 7.76 -9.54
CA VAL A 30 2.29 7.48 -8.37
C VAL A 30 0.82 7.65 -8.70
N LYS A 31 0.00 6.70 -8.26
CA LYS A 31 -1.45 6.84 -8.23
C LYS A 31 -1.96 6.60 -6.83
N THR A 32 -2.94 7.40 -6.42
CA THR A 32 -3.51 7.31 -5.09
C THR A 32 -4.98 6.91 -5.16
N PHE A 33 -5.40 6.12 -4.19
CA PHE A 33 -6.79 5.65 -4.10
C PHE A 33 -7.27 5.77 -2.66
N PHE A 34 -8.55 6.08 -2.48
CA PHE A 34 -9.14 6.21 -1.15
C PHE A 34 -9.69 4.89 -0.61
N SER A 35 -9.79 3.87 -1.44
CA SER A 35 -10.29 2.56 -1.02
C SER A 35 -9.54 1.43 -1.74
N GLY A 36 -9.56 0.26 -1.10
CA GLY A 36 -8.99 -0.93 -1.72
C GLY A 36 -9.76 -1.35 -2.97
N GLU A 37 -11.06 -1.15 -2.97
CA GLU A 37 -11.90 -1.48 -4.12
C GLU A 37 -11.50 -0.70 -5.36
N GLU A 38 -11.24 0.62 -5.20
CA GLU A 38 -10.75 1.44 -6.31
C GLU A 38 -9.40 0.95 -6.83
N CYS A 39 -8.53 0.56 -5.90
CA CYS A 39 -7.22 0.00 -6.26
C CYS A 39 -7.38 -1.25 -7.12
N ILE A 40 -8.24 -2.17 -6.68
CA ILE A 40 -8.47 -3.42 -7.41
C ILE A 40 -9.02 -3.15 -8.80
N GLU A 41 -9.94 -2.19 -8.94
CA GLU A 41 -10.50 -1.82 -10.24
C GLU A 41 -9.45 -1.27 -11.20
N ASN A 42 -8.32 -0.81 -10.69
CA ASN A 42 -7.26 -0.20 -11.48
C ASN A 42 -6.02 -1.07 -11.63
N LEU A 43 -6.07 -2.34 -11.23
CA LEU A 43 -4.94 -3.25 -11.37
C LEU A 43 -4.54 -3.49 -12.83
N ASN A 44 -5.44 -3.24 -13.77
CA ASN A 44 -5.13 -3.32 -15.19
C ASN A 44 -4.07 -2.32 -15.64
N LEU A 45 -3.80 -1.28 -14.84
CA LEU A 45 -2.71 -0.35 -15.10
C LEU A 45 -1.33 -0.95 -14.82
N LYS A 46 -1.29 -2.14 -14.23
CA LYS A 46 -0.07 -2.93 -13.95
C LYS A 46 0.91 -2.18 -13.06
N PRO A 47 0.52 -1.85 -11.81
CA PRO A 47 1.47 -1.24 -10.88
C PRO A 47 2.63 -2.18 -10.59
N ASP A 48 3.77 -1.62 -10.29
CA ASP A 48 4.96 -2.38 -9.89
C ASP A 48 4.94 -2.70 -8.40
N LEU A 49 4.18 -1.96 -7.62
CA LEU A 49 4.09 -2.14 -6.17
C LEU A 49 2.85 -1.42 -5.64
N ILE A 50 2.25 -1.96 -4.59
CA ILE A 50 1.12 -1.34 -3.89
C ILE A 50 1.51 -1.11 -2.43
N VAL A 51 1.23 0.10 -1.93
CA VAL A 51 1.31 0.43 -0.51
C VAL A 51 -0.12 0.58 -0.01
N LEU A 52 -0.51 -0.28 0.90
CA LEU A 52 -1.90 -0.45 1.32
C LEU A 52 -2.06 -0.14 2.81
N ASP A 53 -2.97 0.76 3.15
CA ASP A 53 -3.34 1.01 4.53
C ASP A 53 -4.15 -0.17 5.07
N HIS A 54 -3.89 -0.53 6.32
CA HIS A 54 -4.57 -1.64 6.97
C HIS A 54 -6.03 -1.32 7.30
N LEU A 55 -6.29 -0.12 7.82
CA LEU A 55 -7.61 0.25 8.29
C LEU A 55 -8.20 1.34 7.42
N PHE A 56 -9.22 0.98 6.68
CA PHE A 56 -10.05 1.96 5.98
C PHE A 56 -11.20 2.34 6.91
N LYS A 57 -11.30 3.63 7.22
CA LYS A 57 -12.47 4.11 7.94
C LYS A 57 -13.63 4.09 6.96
N SER A 58 -14.41 3.04 7.02
CA SER A 58 -15.50 2.91 6.07
C SER A 58 -16.55 3.98 6.34
N ASN A 59 -16.97 4.67 5.30
CA ASN A 59 -18.13 5.55 5.32
C ASN A 59 -19.38 4.73 5.08
N GLY A 60 -19.52 3.63 5.80
CA GLY A 60 -20.72 2.81 5.80
C GLY A 60 -20.88 1.84 4.64
N ASN A 61 -20.16 1.99 3.55
CA ASN A 61 -20.35 1.15 2.36
C ASN A 61 -19.18 0.24 2.01
N SER A 62 -18.00 0.50 2.57
CA SER A 62 -16.87 -0.39 2.34
C SER A 62 -16.85 -1.43 3.44
N THR A 63 -16.95 -2.69 3.06
CA THR A 63 -16.97 -3.80 3.99
C THR A 63 -15.63 -4.53 4.06
N LYS A 64 -14.70 -4.19 3.18
CA LYS A 64 -13.41 -4.90 3.10
C LYS A 64 -12.33 -4.13 3.84
N ASN A 65 -11.63 -4.84 4.74
CA ASN A 65 -10.46 -4.30 5.42
C ASN A 65 -9.20 -4.57 4.61
N GLY A 66 -8.05 -4.07 5.10
CA GLY A 66 -6.79 -4.22 4.38
C GLY A 66 -6.39 -5.66 4.12
N LEU A 67 -6.68 -6.58 5.05
CA LEU A 67 -6.33 -7.98 4.87
C LEU A 67 -7.14 -8.62 3.73
N GLU A 68 -8.43 -8.32 3.68
CA GLU A 68 -9.28 -8.84 2.60
C GLU A 68 -8.84 -8.30 1.23
N ILE A 69 -8.48 -7.02 1.18
CA ILE A 69 -7.96 -6.40 -0.04
C ILE A 69 -6.65 -7.04 -0.46
N LEU A 70 -5.74 -7.28 0.50
CA LEU A 70 -4.48 -7.96 0.20
C LEU A 70 -4.71 -9.35 -0.41
N LYS A 71 -5.60 -10.12 0.19
CA LYS A 71 -5.92 -11.45 -0.33
C LYS A 71 -6.43 -11.40 -1.76
N GLU A 72 -7.29 -10.43 -2.05
CA GLU A 72 -7.85 -10.25 -3.38
C GLU A 72 -6.78 -9.86 -4.40
N ILE A 73 -5.91 -8.92 -4.02
CA ILE A 73 -4.80 -8.52 -4.88
C ILE A 73 -3.89 -9.71 -5.18
N LYS A 74 -3.51 -10.47 -4.17
CA LYS A 74 -2.61 -11.62 -4.34
C LYS A 74 -3.26 -12.75 -5.12
N HIS A 75 -4.58 -12.85 -5.05
CA HIS A 75 -5.31 -13.81 -5.90
C HIS A 75 -5.24 -13.41 -7.37
N LEU A 76 -5.32 -12.11 -7.66
CA LEU A 76 -5.29 -11.59 -9.03
C LEU A 76 -3.88 -11.52 -9.59
N ASP A 77 -2.89 -11.22 -8.75
CA ASP A 77 -1.49 -11.14 -9.16
C ASP A 77 -0.58 -11.55 -8.01
N LYS A 78 -0.13 -12.79 -8.04
CA LYS A 78 0.68 -13.36 -6.95
C LYS A 78 2.06 -12.74 -6.83
N LYS A 79 2.57 -12.13 -7.90
CA LYS A 79 3.93 -11.57 -7.94
C LYS A 79 3.98 -10.10 -7.54
N LEU A 80 2.84 -9.45 -7.46
CA LEU A 80 2.79 -8.02 -7.16
C LEU A 80 3.17 -7.78 -5.70
N PRO A 81 4.26 -7.03 -5.43
CA PRO A 81 4.62 -6.75 -4.04
C PRO A 81 3.64 -5.78 -3.40
N VAL A 82 3.20 -6.10 -2.18
CA VAL A 82 2.29 -5.27 -1.41
C VAL A 82 2.92 -4.98 -0.05
N ILE A 83 3.04 -3.69 0.28
CA ILE A 83 3.52 -3.22 1.57
C ILE A 83 2.32 -2.74 2.37
N ILE A 84 2.25 -3.12 3.63
CA ILE A 84 1.15 -2.69 4.51
C ILE A 84 1.64 -1.56 5.41
N LEU A 85 0.92 -0.44 5.41
CA LEU A 85 1.09 0.64 6.37
C LEU A 85 -0.02 0.56 7.41
N THR A 86 0.30 0.80 8.66
CA THR A 86 -0.70 0.71 9.73
C THR A 86 -0.34 1.62 10.89
N SER A 87 -1.37 2.18 11.52
CA SER A 87 -1.21 2.90 12.78
C SER A 87 -1.22 1.96 13.99
N ASN A 88 -1.44 0.66 13.77
CA ASN A 88 -1.54 -0.34 14.82
C ASN A 88 -0.34 -1.28 14.80
N GLU A 89 0.39 -1.37 15.92
CA GLU A 89 1.53 -2.25 16.07
C GLU A 89 1.12 -3.56 16.74
N ASP A 90 0.33 -4.37 16.05
CA ASP A 90 -0.09 -5.68 16.53
C ASP A 90 0.71 -6.76 15.79
N LYS A 91 1.53 -7.49 16.54
CA LYS A 91 2.39 -8.53 15.97
C LYS A 91 1.60 -9.66 15.31
N LYS A 92 0.49 -10.06 15.91
CA LYS A 92 -0.35 -11.11 15.32
C LYS A 92 -0.92 -10.69 13.98
N LEU A 93 -1.32 -9.44 13.91
CA LEU A 93 -1.85 -8.88 12.67
C LEU A 93 -0.74 -8.76 11.63
N ALA A 94 0.45 -8.31 12.04
CA ALA A 94 1.60 -8.24 11.14
C ALA A 94 1.91 -9.62 10.56
N ASP A 95 1.96 -10.64 11.41
CA ASP A 95 2.23 -12.01 10.97
C ASP A 95 1.16 -12.50 9.99
N GLU A 96 -0.10 -12.13 10.22
CA GLU A 96 -1.20 -12.51 9.35
C GLU A 96 -1.07 -11.87 7.96
N PHE A 97 -0.69 -10.59 7.91
CA PHE A 97 -0.43 -9.92 6.62
C PHE A 97 0.73 -10.57 5.87
N ILE A 98 1.82 -10.84 6.56
CA ILE A 98 2.99 -11.48 5.93
C ILE A 98 2.64 -12.88 5.44
N TYR A 99 1.90 -13.65 6.24
CA TYR A 99 1.44 -14.99 5.85
C TYR A 99 0.61 -14.93 4.57
N ASN A 100 -0.20 -13.89 4.40
CA ASN A 100 -1.06 -13.73 3.23
C ASN A 100 -0.37 -13.03 2.06
N GLY A 101 0.93 -12.83 2.14
CA GLY A 101 1.72 -12.40 0.99
C GLY A 101 2.23 -10.98 0.99
N ALA A 102 2.00 -10.19 2.05
CA ALA A 102 2.60 -8.87 2.14
C ALA A 102 4.12 -9.01 2.28
N VAL A 103 4.88 -8.15 1.62
CA VAL A 103 6.34 -8.21 1.69
C VAL A 103 6.89 -7.48 2.92
N LYS A 104 6.13 -6.55 3.47
CA LYS A 104 6.53 -5.78 4.64
C LYS A 104 5.31 -5.19 5.32
N TYR A 105 5.40 -5.06 6.63
CA TYR A 105 4.38 -4.44 7.49
C TYR A 105 5.06 -3.29 8.22
N ILE A 106 4.66 -2.05 7.93
CA ILE A 106 5.34 -0.86 8.43
C ILE A 106 4.38 -0.05 9.30
N PRO A 107 4.69 0.13 10.59
CA PRO A 107 3.87 1.01 11.44
C PRO A 107 4.07 2.48 11.06
N LYS A 108 2.99 3.26 11.12
CA LYS A 108 3.00 4.70 10.85
C LYS A 108 3.54 5.44 12.07
N ASN A 109 4.84 5.33 12.33
CA ASN A 109 5.53 6.09 13.38
C ASN A 109 6.24 7.30 12.76
N ASP A 110 7.04 8.00 13.57
CA ASP A 110 7.71 9.23 13.13
C ASP A 110 8.70 9.00 11.98
N TYR A 111 9.13 7.77 11.75
CA TYR A 111 10.16 7.44 10.77
C TYR A 111 9.65 6.55 9.64
N PHE A 112 8.33 6.45 9.50
CA PHE A 112 7.78 5.48 8.55
C PHE A 112 8.11 5.81 7.09
N ILE A 113 8.29 7.08 6.75
CA ILE A 113 8.61 7.48 5.38
C ILE A 113 9.95 6.90 4.95
N ASP A 114 10.97 7.00 5.80
CA ASP A 114 12.29 6.47 5.48
C ASP A 114 12.25 4.94 5.33
N ALA A 115 11.57 4.26 6.24
CA ALA A 115 11.42 2.81 6.17
C ALA A 115 10.66 2.39 4.91
N LEU A 116 9.61 3.14 4.57
CA LEU A 116 8.82 2.87 3.38
C LEU A 116 9.64 3.05 2.10
N MET A 117 10.37 4.15 1.99
CA MET A 117 11.19 4.43 0.81
C MET A 117 12.27 3.37 0.61
N GLU A 118 12.93 2.97 1.69
CA GLU A 118 13.93 1.91 1.64
C GLU A 118 13.31 0.60 1.14
N THR A 119 12.15 0.26 1.66
CA THR A 119 11.47 -0.98 1.27
C THR A 119 11.04 -0.95 -0.20
N ILE A 120 10.49 0.19 -0.66
CA ILE A 120 10.10 0.35 -2.05
C ILE A 120 11.30 0.14 -2.97
N GLU A 121 12.43 0.78 -2.67
CA GLU A 121 13.62 0.67 -3.49
C GLU A 121 14.11 -0.79 -3.58
N LYS A 122 14.09 -1.52 -2.46
CA LYS A 122 14.52 -2.91 -2.46
C LYS A 122 13.60 -3.82 -3.26
N GLN A 123 12.32 -3.50 -3.36
CA GLN A 123 11.36 -4.36 -4.01
C GLN A 123 11.32 -4.19 -5.52
N ILE A 124 11.57 -2.99 -6.04
CA ILE A 124 11.36 -2.71 -7.46
C ILE A 124 12.58 -2.14 -8.18
N PHE A 125 13.70 -2.02 -7.48
CA PHE A 125 14.99 -1.65 -8.09
C PHE A 125 16.13 -2.66 -7.73
#